data_28f4512e4cf77e8dac546839fa6ab708
#
_entry.id   28f4512e4cf77e8dac546839fa6ab708
#
_cell.length_a   1.000
_cell.length_b   1.000
_cell.length_c   1.000
_cell.angle_alpha   90.00
_cell.angle_beta   90.00
_cell.angle_gamma   90.00
#
_symmetry.space_group_name_H-M   'P 1'
#
loop_
_entity.id
_entity.type
_entity.pdbx_description
1 polymer ?
#
loop_
_entity_poly.entity_id
_entity_poly.type
_entity_poly.pdbx_seq_one_letter_code
_entity_poly.pdbx_strand_id
1 'polypeptide(L)'
;MNACRKTPVHRAIRSLFGVGCFIVLVSFLCPTSLKAQELEPRSLSNVPVGSNFFAFGWGHSWGNILLDSALPVENLDAQLHVLSAGYVRAIDVFGLSGKIDVLIPFAAGDYHALVEGQEESLSLNGLGDPRVRLSVNFFGAPALHTDEYKNYHQKTIVGASLQVILPLGQYDSSEIINLGSNRFTFRTQIGVSHVVNKWFLEAHTGFWFFSKNPDYYGGNEFTQKPLYIIKLHAIRSLPRGMWIAGGVAYGVGGQVYVNGVFRNIRISNIRLGATFALPLAEHHTIKATFRSGIRFERGGDFDSVALIYQYFWGGQ
;
A
#
# COMPACT_ATOMS: atom_id res chain seq x y z
N MET A 1 30.30 -13.23 -66.81
CA MET A 1 29.03 -12.52 -66.81
C MET A 1 28.02 -13.38 -66.09
N ASN A 2 27.69 -13.01 -64.88
CA ASN A 2 26.41 -13.18 -64.18
C ASN A 2 26.66 -12.91 -62.70
N ALA A 3 26.20 -11.75 -62.33
CA ALA A 3 26.26 -11.28 -60.93
C ALA A 3 25.17 -11.97 -60.09
N CYS A 4 25.58 -12.68 -59.07
CA CYS A 4 24.69 -13.24 -58.05
C CYS A 4 24.45 -12.21 -56.95
N ARG A 5 23.29 -11.60 -56.95
CA ARG A 5 22.78 -10.71 -55.89
C ARG A 5 22.55 -11.54 -54.61
N LYS A 6 23.37 -11.29 -53.57
CA LYS A 6 23.04 -11.75 -52.20
C LYS A 6 22.05 -10.79 -51.59
N THR A 7 20.85 -11.27 -51.32
CA THR A 7 19.85 -10.62 -50.47
C THR A 7 20.27 -10.67 -49.00
N PRO A 8 20.10 -9.59 -48.23
CA PRO A 8 20.40 -9.57 -46.80
C PRO A 8 19.20 -10.11 -46.01
N VAL A 9 19.30 -11.37 -45.55
CA VAL A 9 18.41 -11.94 -44.52
C VAL A 9 19.11 -11.81 -43.16
N HIS A 10 19.21 -10.60 -42.65
CA HIS A 10 19.68 -10.34 -41.29
C HIS A 10 19.07 -9.06 -40.75
N ARG A 11 17.73 -9.06 -40.53
CA ARG A 11 17.08 -8.00 -39.73
C ARG A 11 15.69 -8.42 -39.27
N ALA A 12 15.54 -9.59 -38.66
CA ALA A 12 14.24 -10.00 -38.09
C ALA A 12 14.32 -10.86 -36.81
N ILE A 13 15.45 -10.86 -36.10
CA ILE A 13 15.56 -11.64 -34.84
C ILE A 13 16.12 -10.76 -33.69
N ARG A 14 15.71 -9.52 -33.61
CA ARG A 14 16.05 -8.65 -32.45
C ARG A 14 14.87 -7.97 -31.78
N SER A 15 13.62 -8.36 -32.05
CA SER A 15 12.45 -7.70 -31.45
C SER A 15 11.54 -8.64 -30.61
N LEU A 16 11.97 -9.83 -30.26
CA LEU A 16 11.16 -10.78 -29.48
C LEU A 16 11.70 -11.13 -28.09
N PHE A 17 12.81 -10.54 -27.65
CA PHE A 17 13.43 -10.86 -26.36
C PHE A 17 13.40 -9.72 -25.32
N GLY A 18 12.61 -8.68 -25.50
CA GLY A 18 12.63 -7.49 -24.63
C GLY A 18 11.39 -7.22 -23.78
N VAL A 19 10.32 -7.96 -23.89
CA VAL A 19 9.02 -7.54 -23.29
C VAL A 19 8.49 -8.50 -22.19
N GLY A 20 9.23 -9.51 -21.83
CA GLY A 20 8.77 -10.56 -20.89
C GLY A 20 9.08 -10.31 -19.42
N CYS A 21 9.79 -9.27 -19.06
CA CYS A 21 10.31 -9.16 -17.70
C CYS A 21 10.01 -7.78 -17.11
N PHE A 22 9.50 -7.75 -15.90
CA PHE A 22 9.37 -6.63 -14.97
C PHE A 22 8.03 -5.93 -14.87
N ILE A 23 7.07 -6.66 -14.34
CA ILE A 23 6.01 -6.02 -13.58
C ILE A 23 6.20 -6.36 -12.12
N VAL A 24 7.10 -5.61 -11.55
CA VAL A 24 7.28 -5.63 -10.11
C VAL A 24 6.51 -4.48 -9.48
N LEU A 25 6.01 -4.81 -8.45
CA LEU A 25 4.99 -4.28 -7.67
C LEU A 25 5.45 -3.54 -6.46
N VAL A 26 5.21 -2.32 -6.45
CA VAL A 26 5.11 -1.54 -5.23
C VAL A 26 3.70 -0.96 -5.18
N SER A 27 2.85 -1.58 -4.38
CA SER A 27 1.56 -0.97 -4.03
C SER A 27 1.81 0.03 -2.93
N PHE A 28 2.36 1.18 -3.31
CA PHE A 28 2.45 2.32 -2.43
C PHE A 28 1.24 3.22 -2.67
N LEU A 29 0.79 3.81 -1.64
CA LEU A 29 -0.06 4.98 -1.55
C LEU A 29 -1.45 4.70 -1.01
N CYS A 30 -1.52 4.79 0.28
CA CYS A 30 -2.64 5.34 0.98
C CYS A 30 -2.11 6.11 2.17
N PRO A 31 -2.65 7.27 2.51
CA PRO A 31 -2.25 8.00 3.70
C PRO A 31 -2.36 7.09 4.92
N THR A 32 -1.37 7.16 5.76
CA THR A 32 -1.15 6.23 6.87
C THR A 32 -2.15 6.36 8.01
N SER A 33 -2.97 7.39 8.00
CA SER A 33 -4.01 7.59 9.02
C SER A 33 -5.28 6.78 8.76
N LEU A 34 -5.50 6.30 7.53
CA LEU A 34 -6.64 5.44 7.20
C LEU A 34 -6.30 4.00 7.51
N LYS A 35 -6.41 3.68 8.79
CA LYS A 35 -5.94 2.47 9.43
C LYS A 35 -6.55 1.22 8.83
N ALA A 36 -5.68 0.26 8.56
CA ALA A 36 -5.90 -1.17 8.63
C ALA A 36 -6.29 -1.95 7.39
N GLN A 37 -6.77 -1.39 6.27
CA GLN A 37 -7.26 -2.21 5.14
C GLN A 37 -6.59 -1.85 3.81
N GLU A 38 -5.28 -1.71 3.84
CA GLU A 38 -4.47 -1.41 2.67
C GLU A 38 -4.44 -2.60 1.71
N LEU A 39 -5.07 -2.46 0.54
CA LEU A 39 -5.08 -3.45 -0.54
C LEU A 39 -3.84 -3.24 -1.42
N GLU A 40 -2.87 -4.13 -1.30
CA GLU A 40 -1.59 -4.10 -2.02
C GLU A 40 -1.41 -5.37 -2.85
N PRO A 41 -1.99 -5.47 -4.06
CA PRO A 41 -1.79 -6.63 -4.90
C PRO A 41 -0.31 -6.78 -5.30
N ARG A 42 0.18 -8.05 -5.44
CA ARG A 42 1.53 -8.42 -5.83
C ARG A 42 2.66 -8.02 -4.85
N SER A 43 2.39 -7.73 -3.59
CA SER A 43 3.41 -7.33 -2.59
C SER A 43 4.51 -8.39 -2.37
N LEU A 44 4.22 -9.67 -2.64
CA LEU A 44 5.16 -10.79 -2.55
C LEU A 44 5.95 -11.07 -3.84
N SER A 45 5.72 -10.34 -4.93
CA SER A 45 6.43 -10.59 -6.19
C SER A 45 7.94 -10.56 -6.00
N ASN A 46 8.62 -11.59 -6.52
CA ASN A 46 10.07 -11.63 -6.56
C ASN A 46 10.61 -10.59 -7.55
N VAL A 47 11.81 -10.07 -7.28
CA VAL A 47 12.53 -9.13 -8.14
C VAL A 47 14.03 -9.33 -7.99
N PRO A 48 14.83 -9.01 -9.01
CA PRO A 48 16.28 -9.08 -8.89
C PRO A 48 16.82 -8.28 -7.72
N VAL A 49 17.80 -8.83 -7.03
CA VAL A 49 18.54 -8.15 -5.98
C VAL A 49 19.19 -6.88 -6.54
N GLY A 50 19.23 -5.81 -5.73
CA GLY A 50 19.73 -4.51 -6.16
C GLY A 50 18.77 -3.68 -7.00
N SER A 51 17.59 -4.20 -7.34
CA SER A 51 16.52 -3.41 -7.97
C SER A 51 16.04 -2.30 -7.05
N ASN A 52 15.83 -1.12 -7.61
CA ASN A 52 15.37 0.06 -6.92
C ASN A 52 14.09 0.56 -7.59
N PHE A 53 13.16 1.05 -6.78
CA PHE A 53 11.91 1.64 -7.26
C PHE A 53 11.66 2.95 -6.53
N PHE A 54 11.39 3.97 -7.28
CA PHE A 54 10.85 5.23 -6.78
C PHE A 54 9.40 5.34 -7.25
N ALA A 55 8.51 5.70 -6.36
CA ALA A 55 7.12 5.91 -6.67
C ALA A 55 6.68 7.29 -6.16
N PHE A 56 5.97 8.01 -7.02
CA PHE A 56 5.29 9.25 -6.66
C PHE A 56 3.81 9.10 -6.98
N GLY A 57 2.94 9.49 -6.05
CA GLY A 57 1.53 9.33 -6.25
C GLY A 57 0.70 10.44 -5.68
N TRP A 58 -0.45 10.60 -6.30
CA TRP A 58 -1.54 11.43 -5.85
C TRP A 58 -2.75 10.54 -5.56
N GLY A 59 -3.40 10.77 -4.42
CA GLY A 59 -4.65 10.13 -4.03
C GLY A 59 -5.68 11.18 -3.65
N HIS A 60 -6.94 10.88 -3.93
CA HIS A 60 -8.09 11.65 -3.46
C HIS A 60 -9.06 10.70 -2.76
N SER A 61 -9.51 11.09 -1.58
CA SER A 61 -10.48 10.34 -0.78
C SER A 61 -11.61 11.27 -0.37
N TRP A 62 -12.84 10.75 -0.35
CA TRP A 62 -14.03 11.52 0.01
C TRP A 62 -15.01 10.66 0.81
N GLY A 63 -15.82 11.31 1.64
CA GLY A 63 -16.80 10.71 2.53
C GLY A 63 -16.43 10.83 4.00
N ASN A 64 -16.90 9.91 4.81
CA ASN A 64 -16.59 9.91 6.23
C ASN A 64 -15.16 9.41 6.48
N ILE A 65 -14.20 10.33 6.40
CA ILE A 65 -12.78 10.05 6.61
C ILE A 65 -12.42 10.30 8.08
N LEU A 66 -12.89 9.44 8.95
CA LEU A 66 -12.55 9.53 10.37
C LEU A 66 -11.13 9.03 10.62
N LEU A 67 -10.21 9.95 10.87
CA LEU A 67 -8.81 9.65 11.16
C LEU A 67 -8.62 8.98 12.52
N ASP A 68 -9.48 9.30 13.47
CA ASP A 68 -9.55 8.66 14.78
C ASP A 68 -10.99 8.36 15.19
N SER A 69 -11.30 7.10 15.43
CA SER A 69 -12.63 6.64 15.78
C SER A 69 -13.08 6.96 17.21
N ALA A 70 -12.22 7.58 18.02
CA ALA A 70 -12.54 7.97 19.39
C ALA A 70 -13.08 9.40 19.52
N LEU A 71 -13.06 10.17 18.43
CA LEU A 71 -13.50 11.55 18.43
C LEU A 71 -15.01 11.66 18.59
N PRO A 72 -15.51 12.68 19.35
CA PRO A 72 -16.93 12.97 19.49
C PRO A 72 -17.45 13.75 18.28
N VAL A 73 -17.31 13.18 17.09
CA VAL A 73 -17.64 13.82 15.81
C VAL A 73 -18.75 13.03 15.14
N GLU A 74 -19.80 13.73 14.74
CA GLU A 74 -20.93 13.18 14.00
C GLU A 74 -21.02 13.81 12.60
N ASN A 75 -21.62 13.07 11.65
CA ASN A 75 -21.85 13.52 10.28
C ASN A 75 -20.59 14.06 9.58
N LEU A 76 -19.45 13.41 9.81
CA LEU A 76 -18.18 13.81 9.21
C LEU A 76 -18.23 13.60 7.70
N ASP A 77 -18.08 14.68 6.96
CA ASP A 77 -17.78 14.70 5.54
C ASP A 77 -16.42 15.33 5.31
N ALA A 78 -15.58 14.64 4.55
CA ALA A 78 -14.23 15.09 4.34
C ALA A 78 -13.77 14.82 2.91
N GLN A 79 -12.90 15.70 2.42
CA GLN A 79 -12.15 15.53 1.18
C GLN A 79 -10.67 15.62 1.50
N LEU A 80 -9.93 14.57 1.15
CA LEU A 80 -8.51 14.48 1.44
C LEU A 80 -7.72 14.21 0.18
N HIS A 81 -6.77 15.07 -0.13
CA HIS A 81 -5.75 14.90 -1.15
C HIS A 81 -4.45 14.46 -0.51
N VAL A 82 -3.80 13.46 -1.07
CA VAL A 82 -2.52 12.97 -0.56
C VAL A 82 -1.52 12.84 -1.68
N LEU A 83 -0.40 13.52 -1.53
CA LEU A 83 0.81 13.28 -2.28
C LEU A 83 1.69 12.32 -1.49
N SER A 84 2.37 11.41 -2.15
CA SER A 84 3.29 10.52 -1.46
C SER A 84 4.51 10.22 -2.32
N ALA A 85 5.66 10.15 -1.66
CA ALA A 85 6.91 9.68 -2.24
C ALA A 85 7.31 8.38 -1.54
N GLY A 86 7.65 7.36 -2.34
CA GLY A 86 8.06 6.06 -1.83
C GLY A 86 9.32 5.55 -2.52
N TYR A 87 10.15 4.86 -1.77
CA TYR A 87 11.34 4.20 -2.27
C TYR A 87 11.38 2.76 -1.80
N VAL A 88 11.76 1.84 -2.70
CA VAL A 88 11.94 0.41 -2.40
C VAL A 88 13.27 -0.04 -2.94
N ARG A 89 13.96 -0.86 -2.17
CA ARG A 89 15.14 -1.59 -2.59
C ARG A 89 14.95 -3.09 -2.37
N ALA A 90 15.22 -3.86 -3.41
CA ALA A 90 15.33 -5.30 -3.32
C ALA A 90 16.69 -5.68 -2.72
N ILE A 91 16.67 -6.55 -1.74
CA ILE A 91 17.86 -7.00 -0.99
C ILE A 91 17.92 -8.52 -0.94
N ASP A 92 19.11 -9.03 -0.76
CA ASP A 92 19.34 -10.43 -0.38
C ASP A 92 19.28 -10.55 1.15
N VAL A 93 18.44 -11.44 1.64
CA VAL A 93 18.30 -11.79 3.05
C VAL A 93 18.66 -13.27 3.20
N PHE A 94 19.94 -13.57 3.35
CA PHE A 94 20.47 -14.94 3.48
C PHE A 94 20.01 -15.88 2.35
N GLY A 95 20.09 -15.41 1.09
CA GLY A 95 19.66 -16.17 -0.10
C GLY A 95 18.17 -16.10 -0.39
N LEU A 96 17.40 -15.34 0.39
CA LEU A 96 15.97 -15.12 0.20
C LEU A 96 15.71 -13.72 -0.35
N SER A 97 14.72 -13.60 -1.24
CA SER A 97 14.29 -12.30 -1.76
C SER A 97 13.67 -11.45 -0.66
N GLY A 98 14.29 -10.32 -0.38
CA GLY A 98 13.81 -9.31 0.56
C GLY A 98 13.58 -7.96 -0.09
N LYS A 99 12.80 -7.11 0.57
CA LYS A 99 12.60 -5.71 0.21
C LYS A 99 12.57 -4.84 1.45
N ILE A 100 13.25 -3.70 1.39
CA ILE A 100 13.08 -2.62 2.34
C ILE A 100 12.43 -1.45 1.62
N ASP A 101 11.43 -0.85 2.24
CA ASP A 101 10.72 0.29 1.66
C ASP A 101 10.42 1.38 2.68
N VAL A 102 10.40 2.62 2.18
CA VAL A 102 10.05 3.82 2.93
C VAL A 102 8.99 4.57 2.15
N LEU A 103 8.03 5.16 2.85
CA LEU A 103 7.02 6.03 2.26
C LEU A 103 6.80 7.24 3.15
N ILE A 104 6.71 8.42 2.51
CA ILE A 104 6.45 9.70 3.15
C ILE A 104 5.20 10.30 2.52
N PRO A 105 4.10 10.45 3.27
CA PRO A 105 2.88 11.08 2.79
C PRO A 105 2.85 12.56 3.16
N PHE A 106 2.32 13.39 2.27
CA PHE A 106 1.89 14.75 2.52
C PHE A 106 0.39 14.82 2.21
N ALA A 107 -0.41 15.31 3.13
CA ALA A 107 -1.85 15.39 2.99
C ALA A 107 -2.35 16.83 3.09
N ALA A 108 -3.41 17.13 2.33
CA ALA A 108 -4.20 18.33 2.45
C ALA A 108 -5.68 17.97 2.37
N GLY A 109 -6.51 18.45 3.26
CA GLY A 109 -7.92 18.09 3.29
C GLY A 109 -8.78 19.07 4.06
N ASP A 110 -10.06 19.07 3.67
CA ASP A 110 -11.12 19.83 4.29
C ASP A 110 -12.09 18.87 4.98
N TYR A 111 -12.46 19.19 6.19
CA TYR A 111 -13.33 18.41 7.06
C TYR A 111 -14.50 19.28 7.50
N HIS A 112 -15.71 18.74 7.40
CA HIS A 112 -16.95 19.33 7.89
C HIS A 112 -17.64 18.31 8.80
N ALA A 113 -17.99 18.72 10.00
CA ALA A 113 -18.57 17.79 10.99
C ALA A 113 -19.43 18.53 12.01
N LEU A 114 -20.24 17.74 12.73
CA LEU A 114 -20.88 18.21 13.96
C LEU A 114 -20.00 17.82 15.16
N VAL A 115 -19.47 18.81 15.87
CA VAL A 115 -18.72 18.63 17.12
C VAL A 115 -19.62 19.14 18.24
N GLU A 116 -20.06 18.26 19.15
CA GLU A 116 -20.98 18.60 20.24
C GLU A 116 -22.27 19.31 19.76
N GLY A 117 -22.73 18.96 18.53
CA GLY A 117 -23.93 19.51 17.91
C GLY A 117 -23.76 20.85 17.21
N GLN A 118 -22.55 21.38 17.10
CA GLN A 118 -22.21 22.59 16.32
C GLN A 118 -21.49 22.22 15.04
N GLU A 119 -21.80 22.91 13.94
CA GLU A 119 -21.10 22.74 12.68
C GLU A 119 -19.69 23.33 12.78
N GLU A 120 -18.69 22.47 12.58
CA GLU A 120 -17.28 22.85 12.57
C GLU A 120 -16.66 22.50 11.23
N SER A 121 -15.75 23.35 10.76
CA SER A 121 -14.97 23.13 9.54
C SER A 121 -13.49 23.29 9.85
N LEU A 122 -12.69 22.34 9.38
CA LEU A 122 -11.25 22.33 9.59
C LEU A 122 -10.53 22.02 8.29
N SER A 123 -9.57 22.87 7.91
CA SER A 123 -8.64 22.60 6.80
C SER A 123 -7.27 22.23 7.36
N LEU A 124 -6.74 21.09 6.93
CA LEU A 124 -5.45 20.57 7.35
C LEU A 124 -4.52 20.41 6.15
N ASN A 125 -3.26 20.75 6.33
CA ASN A 125 -2.22 20.42 5.36
C ASN A 125 -0.89 20.14 6.08
N GLY A 126 -0.12 19.16 5.60
CA GLY A 126 1.17 18.85 6.19
C GLY A 126 1.61 17.40 5.97
N LEU A 127 2.69 17.04 6.62
CA LEU A 127 3.21 15.68 6.59
C LEU A 127 2.36 14.76 7.47
N GLY A 128 2.01 13.60 6.91
CA GLY A 128 1.51 12.48 7.70
C GLY A 128 2.65 11.62 8.24
N ASP A 129 2.33 10.59 9.00
CA ASP A 129 3.31 9.68 9.58
C ASP A 129 4.02 8.86 8.49
N PRO A 130 5.36 8.95 8.35
CA PRO A 130 6.11 8.12 7.43
C PRO A 130 6.14 6.68 7.90
N ARG A 131 6.38 5.75 6.95
CA ARG A 131 6.49 4.34 7.27
C ARG A 131 7.74 3.71 6.67
N VAL A 132 8.26 2.71 7.38
CA VAL A 132 9.34 1.82 6.93
C VAL A 132 8.81 0.39 6.99
N ARG A 133 9.12 -0.43 5.97
CA ARG A 133 8.73 -1.84 5.94
C ARG A 133 9.90 -2.69 5.48
N LEU A 134 10.09 -3.81 6.15
CA LEU A 134 10.91 -4.93 5.73
C LEU A 134 10.01 -6.09 5.34
N SER A 135 10.26 -6.68 4.17
CA SER A 135 9.55 -7.87 3.67
C SER A 135 10.57 -8.93 3.27
N VAL A 136 10.28 -10.19 3.58
CA VAL A 136 11.11 -11.34 3.20
C VAL A 136 10.21 -12.45 2.69
N ASN A 137 10.53 -12.98 1.53
CA ASN A 137 9.88 -14.14 0.94
C ASN A 137 10.70 -15.39 1.31
N PHE A 138 10.23 -16.16 2.28
CA PHE A 138 10.97 -17.29 2.83
C PHE A 138 10.68 -18.62 2.12
N PHE A 139 9.76 -18.64 1.13
CA PHE A 139 9.49 -19.80 0.29
C PHE A 139 9.19 -19.36 -1.15
N GLY A 140 9.78 -20.05 -2.11
CA GLY A 140 9.48 -19.93 -3.54
C GLY A 140 10.03 -18.68 -4.24
N ALA A 141 10.81 -17.86 -3.56
CA ALA A 141 11.42 -16.65 -4.09
C ALA A 141 12.86 -16.51 -3.60
N PRO A 142 13.82 -17.17 -4.24
CA PRO A 142 15.24 -16.98 -3.93
C PRO A 142 15.71 -15.57 -4.29
N ALA A 143 16.77 -15.12 -3.63
CA ALA A 143 17.49 -13.90 -4.00
C ALA A 143 18.25 -14.19 -5.31
N LEU A 144 17.86 -13.54 -6.40
CA LEU A 144 18.42 -13.76 -7.73
C LEU A 144 18.98 -12.48 -8.30
N HIS A 145 20.13 -12.56 -8.97
CA HIS A 145 20.63 -11.52 -9.84
C HIS A 145 19.86 -11.50 -11.16
N THR A 146 19.99 -10.44 -11.94
CA THR A 146 19.22 -10.22 -13.17
C THR A 146 19.32 -11.37 -14.17
N ASP A 147 20.53 -11.97 -14.32
CA ASP A 147 20.72 -13.06 -15.28
C ASP A 147 20.03 -14.35 -14.86
N GLU A 148 20.04 -14.67 -13.58
CA GLU A 148 19.33 -15.82 -13.01
C GLU A 148 17.81 -15.61 -13.04
N TYR A 149 17.38 -14.37 -12.81
CA TYR A 149 15.98 -13.99 -12.79
C TYR A 149 15.28 -14.17 -14.14
N LYS A 150 16.01 -14.09 -15.26
CA LYS A 150 15.47 -14.35 -16.62
C LYS A 150 14.83 -15.73 -16.75
N ASN A 151 15.34 -16.70 -16.00
CA ASN A 151 14.86 -18.09 -16.02
C ASN A 151 13.91 -18.40 -14.85
N TYR A 152 13.67 -17.45 -13.97
CA TYR A 152 12.78 -17.65 -12.82
C TYR A 152 11.32 -17.57 -13.23
N HIS A 153 10.56 -18.58 -12.86
CA HIS A 153 9.11 -18.63 -13.04
C HIS A 153 8.43 -18.79 -11.69
N GLN A 154 7.75 -17.75 -11.27
CA GLN A 154 6.99 -17.79 -10.03
C GLN A 154 5.92 -18.87 -10.07
N LYS A 155 5.87 -19.70 -9.03
CA LYS A 155 4.78 -20.65 -8.76
C LYS A 155 4.06 -20.23 -7.48
N THR A 156 4.57 -20.64 -6.34
CA THR A 156 4.04 -20.26 -5.03
C THR A 156 5.12 -19.51 -4.28
N ILE A 157 4.78 -18.36 -3.75
CA ILE A 157 5.63 -17.59 -2.84
C ILE A 157 4.92 -17.50 -1.51
N VAL A 158 5.66 -17.69 -0.41
CA VAL A 158 5.21 -17.37 0.95
C VAL A 158 6.20 -16.38 1.54
N GLY A 159 5.67 -15.30 2.10
CA GLY A 159 6.51 -14.25 2.67
C GLY A 159 5.85 -13.58 3.86
N ALA A 160 6.66 -12.85 4.61
CA ALA A 160 6.22 -12.05 5.74
C ALA A 160 6.76 -10.63 5.65
N SER A 161 6.12 -9.71 6.34
CA SER A 161 6.60 -8.33 6.47
C SER A 161 6.34 -7.76 7.86
N LEU A 162 7.22 -6.86 8.26
CA LEU A 162 7.07 -5.99 9.41
C LEU A 162 7.13 -4.53 8.92
N GLN A 163 6.09 -3.77 9.18
CA GLN A 163 6.01 -2.35 8.90
C GLN A 163 5.92 -1.58 10.20
N VAL A 164 6.65 -0.48 10.28
CA VAL A 164 6.60 0.49 11.37
C VAL A 164 6.17 1.83 10.80
N ILE A 165 5.13 2.41 11.37
CA ILE A 165 4.70 3.78 11.12
C ILE A 165 5.24 4.63 12.25
N LEU A 166 5.98 5.67 11.88
CA LEU A 166 6.70 6.54 12.80
C LEU A 166 5.85 7.77 13.12
N PRO A 167 5.71 8.17 14.39
CA PRO A 167 4.93 9.35 14.77
C PRO A 167 5.70 10.64 14.48
N LEU A 168 5.93 10.95 13.20
CA LEU A 168 6.67 12.11 12.72
C LEU A 168 5.79 13.05 11.89
N GLY A 169 4.53 12.71 11.73
CA GLY A 169 3.54 13.55 11.06
C GLY A 169 3.14 14.74 11.93
N GLN A 170 2.50 15.70 11.29
CA GLN A 170 2.01 16.89 11.96
C GLN A 170 0.91 16.53 12.98
N TYR A 171 1.16 16.89 14.23
CA TYR A 171 0.27 16.60 15.35
C TYR A 171 0.19 17.78 16.33
N ASP A 172 -1.03 18.13 16.72
CA ASP A 172 -1.34 19.11 17.74
C ASP A 172 -2.43 18.53 18.65
N SER A 173 -2.14 18.37 19.95
CA SER A 173 -3.08 17.78 20.92
C SER A 173 -4.25 18.69 21.27
N SER A 174 -4.22 19.96 20.89
CA SER A 174 -5.36 20.88 20.99
C SER A 174 -6.37 20.70 19.84
N GLU A 175 -5.95 20.07 18.74
CA GLU A 175 -6.79 19.85 17.56
C GLU A 175 -7.47 18.48 17.60
N ILE A 176 -8.76 18.47 17.19
CA ILE A 176 -9.56 17.23 17.15
C ILE A 176 -9.05 16.29 16.05
N ILE A 177 -8.66 16.82 14.89
CA ILE A 177 -8.22 16.03 13.74
C ILE A 177 -6.75 16.35 13.45
N ASN A 178 -5.94 15.32 13.33
CA ASN A 178 -4.50 15.42 13.08
C ASN A 178 -4.06 14.54 11.90
N LEU A 179 -3.03 14.95 11.17
CA LEU A 179 -2.41 14.17 10.09
C LEU A 179 -1.45 13.10 10.65
N GLY A 180 -0.78 13.38 11.76
CA GLY A 180 0.02 12.43 12.53
C GLY A 180 -0.80 11.74 13.62
N SER A 181 -0.36 10.59 14.07
CA SER A 181 -1.04 9.79 15.11
C SER A 181 -0.43 9.92 16.51
N ASN A 182 0.72 10.59 16.63
CA ASN A 182 1.52 10.75 17.87
C ASN A 182 1.77 9.42 18.60
N ARG A 183 1.87 8.30 17.85
CA ARG A 183 2.15 6.97 18.37
C ARG A 183 2.76 6.08 17.31
N PHE A 184 3.59 5.13 17.73
CA PHE A 184 4.07 4.07 16.86
C PHE A 184 2.95 3.11 16.51
N THR A 185 2.95 2.67 15.25
CA THR A 185 2.08 1.59 14.80
C THR A 185 2.92 0.52 14.11
N PHE A 186 2.75 -0.73 14.52
CA PHE A 186 3.45 -1.89 13.97
C PHE A 186 2.45 -2.76 13.22
N ARG A 187 2.79 -3.14 12.01
CA ARG A 187 1.99 -4.08 11.22
C ARG A 187 2.84 -5.30 10.89
N THR A 188 2.41 -6.44 11.40
CA THR A 188 2.94 -7.74 10.99
C THR A 188 2.01 -8.35 9.93
N GLN A 189 2.56 -8.98 8.92
CA GLN A 189 1.79 -9.65 7.88
C GLN A 189 2.51 -10.90 7.41
N ILE A 190 1.76 -11.97 7.16
CA ILE A 190 2.17 -13.14 6.40
C ILE A 190 1.26 -13.27 5.20
N GLY A 191 1.77 -13.77 4.09
CA GLY A 191 0.99 -13.94 2.87
C GLY A 191 1.49 -15.05 1.98
N VAL A 192 0.61 -15.49 1.10
CA VAL A 192 0.89 -16.44 0.04
C VAL A 192 0.45 -15.84 -1.29
N SER A 193 1.25 -16.05 -2.33
CA SER A 193 0.94 -15.73 -3.73
C SER A 193 1.12 -16.98 -4.56
N HIS A 194 0.07 -17.43 -5.25
CA HIS A 194 0.09 -18.62 -6.09
C HIS A 194 -0.29 -18.29 -7.52
N VAL A 195 0.47 -18.81 -8.49
CA VAL A 195 0.26 -18.55 -9.92
C VAL A 195 -0.48 -19.70 -10.57
N VAL A 196 -1.62 -19.38 -11.19
CA VAL A 196 -2.41 -20.30 -12.01
C VAL A 196 -2.58 -19.69 -13.39
N ASN A 197 -1.87 -20.18 -14.38
CA ASN A 197 -1.82 -19.63 -15.74
C ASN A 197 -1.43 -18.12 -15.72
N LYS A 198 -2.36 -17.26 -16.10
CA LYS A 198 -2.17 -15.78 -16.12
C LYS A 198 -2.70 -15.09 -14.86
N TRP A 199 -3.13 -15.85 -13.87
CA TRP A 199 -3.66 -15.33 -12.62
C TRP A 199 -2.65 -15.49 -11.48
N PHE A 200 -2.56 -14.45 -10.64
CA PHE A 200 -1.92 -14.50 -9.33
C PHE A 200 -3.03 -14.40 -8.29
N LEU A 201 -3.14 -15.41 -7.47
CA LEU A 201 -4.08 -15.46 -6.35
C LEU A 201 -3.29 -15.23 -5.08
N GLU A 202 -3.65 -14.20 -4.32
CA GLU A 202 -2.93 -13.84 -3.11
C GLU A 202 -3.87 -13.81 -1.91
N ALA A 203 -3.37 -14.33 -0.80
CA ALA A 203 -4.01 -14.23 0.50
C ALA A 203 -3.00 -13.73 1.53
N HIS A 204 -3.41 -12.77 2.35
CA HIS A 204 -2.59 -12.20 3.40
C HIS A 204 -3.38 -12.11 4.70
N THR A 205 -2.70 -12.29 5.81
CA THR A 205 -3.26 -12.05 7.14
C THR A 205 -2.23 -11.36 8.02
N GLY A 206 -2.68 -10.64 9.03
CA GLY A 206 -1.78 -9.94 9.91
C GLY A 206 -2.47 -9.15 11.00
N PHE A 207 -1.64 -8.53 11.84
CA PHE A 207 -2.06 -7.71 12.97
C PHE A 207 -1.47 -6.32 12.90
N TRP A 208 -2.23 -5.35 13.40
CA TRP A 208 -1.75 -4.02 13.72
C TRP A 208 -1.69 -3.89 15.23
N PHE A 209 -0.55 -3.45 15.74
CA PHE A 209 -0.30 -3.14 17.13
C PHE A 209 -0.02 -1.66 17.25
N PHE A 210 -0.49 -1.06 18.31
CA PHE A 210 -0.40 0.38 18.52
C PHE A 210 0.26 0.66 19.87
N SER A 211 1.24 1.57 19.89
CA SER A 211 1.66 2.14 21.16
C SER A 211 0.58 3.10 21.68
N LYS A 212 0.67 3.52 22.91
CA LYS A 212 -0.21 4.56 23.43
C LYS A 212 0.16 5.93 22.84
N ASN A 213 -0.83 6.82 22.70
CA ASN A 213 -0.64 8.24 22.55
C ASN A 213 -0.89 8.88 23.91
N PRO A 214 0.16 9.42 24.60
CA PRO A 214 0.02 9.96 25.94
C PRO A 214 -0.52 11.39 25.98
N ASP A 215 -0.60 12.06 24.84
CA ASP A 215 -1.04 13.45 24.70
C ASP A 215 -2.09 13.52 23.59
N TYR A 216 -3.19 12.82 23.78
CA TYR A 216 -4.34 12.82 22.88
C TYR A 216 -5.25 14.01 23.21
N TYR A 217 -6.05 14.46 22.26
CA TYR A 217 -6.95 15.62 22.34
C TYR A 217 -7.37 16.01 23.77
N GLY A 218 -7.01 17.23 24.19
CA GLY A 218 -7.25 17.75 25.53
C GLY A 218 -6.35 17.13 26.62
N GLY A 219 -5.17 16.59 26.29
CA GLY A 219 -4.21 16.02 27.24
C GLY A 219 -4.59 14.62 27.76
N ASN A 220 -5.44 13.90 27.04
CA ASN A 220 -5.87 12.56 27.40
C ASN A 220 -4.86 11.48 26.98
N GLU A 221 -4.92 10.30 27.58
CA GLU A 221 -4.20 9.12 27.10
C GLU A 221 -5.11 8.30 26.17
N PHE A 222 -4.62 7.97 24.98
CA PHE A 222 -5.32 7.13 24.01
C PHE A 222 -4.62 5.79 23.82
N THR A 223 -5.38 4.70 23.93
CA THR A 223 -4.90 3.34 23.67
C THR A 223 -5.83 2.58 22.76
N GLN A 224 -5.28 1.68 21.96
CA GLN A 224 -6.03 0.85 21.03
C GLN A 224 -5.55 -0.60 21.08
N LYS A 225 -6.46 -1.53 21.19
CA LYS A 225 -6.18 -2.97 21.13
C LYS A 225 -5.79 -3.38 19.70
N PRO A 226 -5.10 -4.52 19.53
CA PRO A 226 -4.72 -5.00 18.22
C PRO A 226 -5.89 -5.14 17.27
N LEU A 227 -5.63 -4.89 15.98
CA LEU A 227 -6.56 -5.05 14.89
C LEU A 227 -6.08 -6.17 13.98
N TYR A 228 -6.93 -7.16 13.73
CA TYR A 228 -6.69 -8.28 12.83
C TYR A 228 -7.19 -7.98 11.43
N ILE A 229 -6.44 -8.42 10.40
CA ILE A 229 -6.78 -8.18 9.00
C ILE A 229 -6.56 -9.43 8.18
N ILE A 230 -7.50 -9.66 7.26
CA ILE A 230 -7.38 -10.61 6.15
C ILE A 230 -7.54 -9.85 4.84
N LYS A 231 -6.73 -10.20 3.82
CA LYS A 231 -6.83 -9.65 2.46
C LYS A 231 -6.72 -10.76 1.43
N LEU A 232 -7.54 -10.67 0.40
CA LEU A 232 -7.49 -11.55 -0.76
C LEU A 232 -7.39 -10.71 -2.02
N HIS A 233 -6.58 -11.16 -2.98
CA HIS A 233 -6.45 -10.53 -4.29
C HIS A 233 -6.50 -11.58 -5.40
N ALA A 234 -7.15 -11.22 -6.50
CA ALA A 234 -7.05 -11.90 -7.77
C ALA A 234 -6.46 -10.92 -8.79
N ILE A 235 -5.31 -11.28 -9.35
CA ILE A 235 -4.56 -10.42 -10.25
C ILE A 235 -4.42 -11.14 -11.59
N ARG A 236 -4.78 -10.51 -12.68
CA ARG A 236 -4.65 -11.05 -14.03
C ARG A 236 -3.57 -10.31 -14.80
N SER A 237 -2.58 -11.05 -15.29
CA SER A 237 -1.60 -10.52 -16.24
C SER A 237 -2.23 -10.38 -17.61
N LEU A 238 -1.98 -9.24 -18.24
CA LEU A 238 -2.44 -8.85 -19.57
C LEU A 238 -1.24 -8.71 -20.52
N PRO A 239 -1.48 -8.60 -21.84
CA PRO A 239 -0.38 -8.37 -22.81
C PRO A 239 0.43 -7.11 -22.48
N ARG A 240 1.66 -7.03 -23.01
CA ARG A 240 2.58 -5.88 -22.87
C ARG A 240 2.89 -5.50 -21.42
N GLY A 241 2.87 -6.49 -20.52
CA GLY A 241 3.20 -6.26 -19.13
C GLY A 241 2.13 -5.55 -18.29
N MET A 242 0.98 -5.22 -18.85
CA MET A 242 -0.16 -4.71 -18.09
C MET A 242 -0.71 -5.76 -17.13
N TRP A 243 -1.41 -5.32 -16.10
CA TRP A 243 -2.19 -6.20 -15.24
C TRP A 243 -3.36 -5.45 -14.59
N ILE A 244 -4.37 -6.21 -14.21
CA ILE A 244 -5.51 -5.74 -13.43
C ILE A 244 -5.66 -6.62 -12.19
N ALA A 245 -6.05 -6.02 -11.09
CA ALA A 245 -6.31 -6.72 -9.83
C ALA A 245 -7.64 -6.28 -9.23
N GLY A 246 -8.35 -7.24 -8.66
CA GLY A 246 -9.43 -7.02 -7.71
C GLY A 246 -9.04 -7.57 -6.35
N GLY A 247 -9.49 -6.94 -5.28
CA GLY A 247 -9.17 -7.38 -3.93
C GLY A 247 -10.25 -7.04 -2.93
N VAL A 248 -10.28 -7.81 -1.84
CA VAL A 248 -11.12 -7.58 -0.69
C VAL A 248 -10.28 -7.63 0.58
N ALA A 249 -10.57 -6.74 1.53
CA ALA A 249 -9.97 -6.74 2.85
C ALA A 249 -11.06 -6.73 3.92
N TYR A 250 -10.85 -7.51 4.98
CA TYR A 250 -11.67 -7.50 6.19
C TYR A 250 -10.78 -7.19 7.38
N GLY A 251 -11.20 -6.21 8.19
CA GLY A 251 -10.51 -5.84 9.42
C GLY A 251 -11.45 -5.93 10.61
N VAL A 252 -10.98 -6.52 11.72
CA VAL A 252 -11.76 -6.69 12.94
C VAL A 252 -10.92 -6.50 14.20
N GLY A 253 -11.47 -5.84 15.22
CA GLY A 253 -10.80 -5.57 16.49
C GLY A 253 -10.57 -4.10 16.74
N GLY A 254 -9.39 -3.73 17.25
CA GLY A 254 -8.99 -2.33 17.43
C GLY A 254 -9.87 -1.54 18.40
N GLN A 255 -10.31 -2.17 19.51
CA GLN A 255 -11.08 -1.47 20.55
C GLN A 255 -10.29 -0.30 21.12
N VAL A 256 -10.97 0.81 21.31
CA VAL A 256 -10.39 2.10 21.69
C VAL A 256 -10.73 2.46 23.14
N TYR A 257 -9.73 3.00 23.85
CA TYR A 257 -9.86 3.49 25.21
C TYR A 257 -9.26 4.89 25.31
N VAL A 258 -9.93 5.77 26.02
CA VAL A 258 -9.44 7.11 26.39
C VAL A 258 -9.39 7.17 27.91
N ASN A 259 -8.23 7.47 28.48
CA ASN A 259 -7.98 7.43 29.93
C ASN A 259 -8.42 6.09 30.59
N GLY A 260 -8.16 4.97 29.88
CA GLY A 260 -8.57 3.64 30.33
C GLY A 260 -10.08 3.32 30.19
N VAL A 261 -10.90 4.29 29.78
CA VAL A 261 -12.35 4.10 29.59
C VAL A 261 -12.65 3.62 28.16
N PHE A 262 -13.31 2.48 28.03
CA PHE A 262 -13.74 1.93 26.74
C PHE A 262 -14.74 2.85 26.03
N ARG A 263 -14.46 3.22 24.80
CA ARG A 263 -15.33 4.12 24.00
C ARG A 263 -16.38 3.40 23.17
N ASN A 264 -16.59 2.10 23.41
CA ASN A 264 -17.52 1.25 22.65
C ASN A 264 -17.28 1.30 21.12
N ILE A 265 -16.01 1.42 20.73
CA ILE A 265 -15.58 1.46 19.35
C ILE A 265 -14.79 0.20 19.05
N ARG A 266 -15.27 -0.56 18.07
CA ARG A 266 -14.62 -1.74 17.51
C ARG A 266 -14.73 -1.68 16.00
N ILE A 267 -13.65 -1.96 15.31
CA ILE A 267 -13.64 -2.01 13.86
C ILE A 267 -14.18 -3.37 13.40
N SER A 268 -15.08 -3.36 12.44
CA SER A 268 -15.55 -4.53 11.69
C SER A 268 -15.94 -4.07 10.29
N ASN A 269 -14.94 -3.96 9.41
CA ASN A 269 -15.08 -3.27 8.14
C ASN A 269 -14.65 -4.15 6.98
N ILE A 270 -15.38 -4.08 5.85
CA ILE A 270 -15.03 -4.71 4.57
C ILE A 270 -14.74 -3.62 3.56
N ARG A 271 -13.63 -3.75 2.87
CA ARG A 271 -13.23 -2.89 1.75
C ARG A 271 -13.00 -3.69 0.49
N LEU A 272 -13.42 -3.13 -0.64
CA LEU A 272 -13.03 -3.59 -1.97
C LEU A 272 -11.99 -2.66 -2.59
N GLY A 273 -11.25 -3.19 -3.52
CA GLY A 273 -10.32 -2.40 -4.33
C GLY A 273 -10.09 -3.00 -5.70
N ALA A 274 -9.83 -2.12 -6.63
CA ALA A 274 -9.37 -2.45 -7.97
C ALA A 274 -8.08 -1.69 -8.27
N THR A 275 -7.17 -2.33 -9.00
CA THR A 275 -5.92 -1.71 -9.45
C THR A 275 -5.68 -2.08 -10.89
N PHE A 276 -5.29 -1.11 -11.70
CA PHE A 276 -4.80 -1.30 -13.06
C PHE A 276 -3.39 -0.74 -13.17
N ALA A 277 -2.48 -1.50 -13.80
CA ALA A 277 -1.11 -1.06 -14.04
C ALA A 277 -0.79 -1.10 -15.52
N LEU A 278 -0.22 -0.01 -15.98
CA LEU A 278 0.15 0.25 -17.37
C LEU A 278 1.65 0.61 -17.44
N PRO A 279 2.51 -0.28 -17.92
CA PRO A 279 3.86 0.07 -18.31
C PRO A 279 3.84 1.07 -19.48
N LEU A 280 4.48 2.23 -19.32
CA LEU A 280 4.60 3.24 -20.36
C LEU A 280 5.87 3.03 -21.19
N ALA A 281 6.94 2.60 -20.54
CA ALA A 281 8.24 2.31 -21.11
C ALA A 281 8.96 1.27 -20.24
N GLU A 282 10.17 0.90 -20.59
CA GLU A 282 10.95 -0.17 -19.95
C GLU A 282 11.07 0.00 -18.42
N HIS A 283 11.26 1.24 -17.95
CA HIS A 283 11.47 1.57 -16.54
C HIS A 283 10.30 2.35 -15.91
N HIS A 284 9.23 2.61 -16.64
CA HIS A 284 8.18 3.55 -16.28
C HIS A 284 6.82 2.85 -16.23
N THR A 285 6.11 2.95 -15.13
CA THR A 285 4.77 2.38 -14.96
C THR A 285 3.84 3.40 -14.31
N ILE A 286 2.60 3.47 -14.80
CA ILE A 286 1.50 4.15 -14.12
C ILE A 286 0.55 3.11 -13.55
N LYS A 287 0.06 3.37 -12.33
CA LYS A 287 -0.99 2.57 -11.69
C LYS A 287 -2.14 3.47 -11.31
N ALA A 288 -3.35 3.02 -11.63
CA ALA A 288 -4.59 3.61 -11.14
C ALA A 288 -5.23 2.65 -10.13
N THR A 289 -5.67 3.17 -8.98
CA THR A 289 -6.35 2.38 -7.96
C THR A 289 -7.67 3.03 -7.58
N PHE A 290 -8.65 2.18 -7.29
CA PHE A 290 -9.91 2.58 -6.69
C PHE A 290 -10.16 1.71 -5.46
N ARG A 291 -10.68 2.28 -4.38
CA ARG A 291 -11.05 1.57 -3.16
C ARG A 291 -12.36 2.12 -2.63
N SER A 292 -13.21 1.23 -2.16
CA SER A 292 -14.52 1.56 -1.60
C SER A 292 -14.80 0.70 -0.37
N GLY A 293 -15.46 1.29 0.60
CA GLY A 293 -16.05 0.57 1.71
C GLY A 293 -17.40 -0.03 1.33
N ILE A 294 -17.68 -1.24 1.83
CA ILE A 294 -18.97 -1.90 1.59
C ILE A 294 -19.77 -2.01 2.88
N ARG A 295 -19.10 -2.26 3.99
CA ARG A 295 -19.72 -2.46 5.29
C ARG A 295 -18.87 -1.89 6.39
N PHE A 296 -19.47 -1.01 7.20
CA PHE A 296 -18.86 -0.38 8.34
C PHE A 296 -19.79 -0.52 9.55
N GLU A 297 -19.27 -1.10 10.62
CA GLU A 297 -19.96 -1.02 11.91
C GLU A 297 -19.57 0.28 12.61
N ARG A 298 -18.28 0.68 12.52
CA ARG A 298 -17.75 1.98 12.95
C ARG A 298 -16.40 2.25 12.29
N GLY A 299 -16.05 3.53 12.12
CA GLY A 299 -14.86 3.99 11.43
C GLY A 299 -15.20 4.61 10.07
N GLY A 300 -14.22 5.14 9.36
CA GLY A 300 -14.48 5.91 8.15
C GLY A 300 -15.09 5.10 7.00
N ASP A 301 -16.25 5.50 6.54
CA ASP A 301 -16.85 5.09 5.27
C ASP A 301 -16.47 6.08 4.19
N PHE A 302 -15.49 5.73 3.38
CA PHE A 302 -14.97 6.61 2.34
C PHE A 302 -14.53 5.83 1.12
N ASP A 303 -14.62 6.49 -0.01
CA ASP A 303 -14.07 6.05 -1.27
C ASP A 303 -12.73 6.74 -1.55
N SER A 304 -11.91 6.12 -2.37
CA SER A 304 -10.65 6.73 -2.79
C SER A 304 -10.23 6.30 -4.18
N VAL A 305 -9.61 7.23 -4.89
CA VAL A 305 -8.87 6.99 -6.13
C VAL A 305 -7.43 7.39 -5.94
N ALA A 306 -6.51 6.71 -6.61
CA ALA A 306 -5.13 7.16 -6.64
C ALA A 306 -4.48 6.88 -7.99
N LEU A 307 -3.58 7.77 -8.39
CA LEU A 307 -2.74 7.66 -9.55
C LEU A 307 -1.27 7.66 -9.11
N ILE A 308 -0.53 6.66 -9.54
CA ILE A 308 0.82 6.40 -9.07
C ILE A 308 1.74 6.26 -10.28
N TYR A 309 2.76 7.09 -10.35
CA TYR A 309 3.89 6.91 -11.25
C TYR A 309 4.99 6.16 -10.52
N GLN A 310 5.61 5.20 -11.18
CA GLN A 310 6.71 4.40 -10.67
C GLN A 310 7.85 4.38 -11.68
N TYR A 311 9.06 4.64 -11.20
CA TYR A 311 10.32 4.50 -11.91
C TYR A 311 11.17 3.38 -11.30
N PHE A 312 11.77 2.57 -12.15
CA PHE A 312 12.58 1.41 -11.77
C PHE A 312 13.97 1.48 -12.35
N TRP A 313 14.99 1.10 -11.58
CA TRP A 313 16.37 1.00 -12.06
C TRP A 313 17.18 -0.01 -11.22
N GLY A 314 18.38 -0.39 -11.73
CA GLY A 314 19.27 -1.35 -11.06
C GLY A 314 18.85 -2.80 -11.31
N GLY A 315 19.22 -3.69 -10.42
CA GLY A 315 19.03 -5.13 -10.59
C GLY A 315 20.17 -5.77 -11.40
N GLN A 316 21.40 -5.33 -11.17
CA GLN A 316 22.60 -5.89 -11.81
C GLN A 316 23.07 -7.15 -11.16
#